data_119792d461135c8b193c65c27193ad46
#
_entry.id   119792d461135c8b193c65c27193ad46
#
_cell.length_a   1.000
_cell.length_b   1.000
_cell.length_c   1.000
_cell.angle_alpha   90.00
_cell.angle_beta   90.00
_cell.angle_gamma   90.00
#
_symmetry.space_group_name_H-M   'P 1'
#
loop_
_entity.id
_entity.type
_entity.pdbx_description
1 polymer ?
#
loop_
_entity_poly.entity_id
_entity_poly.type
_entity_poly.pdbx_seq_one_letter_code
_entity_poly.pdbx_strand_id
1 'polypeptide(L)'
;MLETEHTALLIDAGLGKKEMLRRFEALGRQKPDHLDGILISHEHSDHSNGLGQLQREWKCLAFLTEPTHRVIQQMLKDQGIKKTIDHVQYVHPGEKFEIGDIEVTPFAIPHDASDPVGYCFKANGIKVAIVTDLGYLPELVKHHLREADFLILESNHDLEMLKVGPYPWHIKQRVMSRTWHLSNATVSDFLADCEVFDGLARHLVLAHLSEQNNNPSVARISAEEALGRRAPLFAFGGTLHIASQHSPLGPFEL
;
A
#
# COMPACT_ATOMS: atom_id res chain seq x y z
N MET A 1 -9.32 -2.17 1.59
CA MET A 1 -10.58 -1.77 0.93
C MET A 1 -10.93 -0.38 1.40
N LEU A 2 -11.39 0.49 0.51
CA LEU A 2 -11.85 1.85 0.77
C LEU A 2 -13.31 1.92 0.33
N GLU A 3 -14.16 2.52 1.18
CA GLU A 3 -15.61 2.62 0.94
C GLU A 3 -16.10 4.02 1.29
N THR A 4 -17.02 4.50 0.47
CA THR A 4 -17.94 5.61 0.79
C THR A 4 -19.37 5.05 0.91
N GLU A 5 -20.37 5.92 1.03
CA GLU A 5 -21.78 5.48 0.95
C GLU A 5 -22.14 4.91 -0.43
N HIS A 6 -21.40 5.26 -1.49
CA HIS A 6 -21.78 4.97 -2.88
C HIS A 6 -20.75 4.12 -3.62
N THR A 7 -19.49 4.08 -3.18
CA THR A 7 -18.38 3.46 -3.92
C THR A 7 -17.56 2.55 -3.03
N ALA A 8 -17.23 1.36 -3.53
CA ALA A 8 -16.36 0.40 -2.86
C ALA A 8 -15.17 0.02 -3.76
N LEU A 9 -13.94 0.27 -3.30
CA LEU A 9 -12.70 0.02 -4.02
C LEU A 9 -11.82 -0.97 -3.25
N LEU A 10 -11.27 -1.95 -3.97
CA LEU A 10 -10.20 -2.79 -3.44
C LEU A 10 -8.86 -2.27 -3.97
N ILE A 11 -7.90 -2.06 -3.08
CA ILE A 11 -6.52 -1.69 -3.42
C ILE A 11 -5.65 -2.90 -3.20
N ASP A 12 -5.01 -3.33 -4.26
CA ASP A 12 -4.30 -4.58 -4.43
C ASP A 12 -5.14 -5.84 -4.19
N ALA A 13 -4.77 -6.90 -4.85
CA ALA A 13 -5.49 -8.16 -4.91
C ALA A 13 -4.56 -9.37 -4.73
N GLY A 14 -3.61 -9.29 -3.82
CA GLY A 14 -2.66 -10.39 -3.54
C GLY A 14 -3.33 -11.60 -2.89
N LEU A 15 -4.39 -11.38 -2.11
CA LEU A 15 -5.11 -12.45 -1.42
C LEU A 15 -6.11 -13.14 -2.33
N GLY A 16 -6.18 -14.46 -2.26
CA GLY A 16 -7.27 -15.21 -2.87
C GLY A 16 -8.60 -14.98 -2.15
N LYS A 17 -9.72 -15.20 -2.88
CA LYS A 17 -11.09 -14.98 -2.40
C LYS A 17 -11.35 -15.56 -1.01
N LYS A 18 -10.95 -16.82 -0.76
CA LYS A 18 -11.21 -17.50 0.52
C LYS A 18 -10.58 -16.77 1.70
N GLU A 19 -9.33 -16.36 1.55
CA GLU A 19 -8.60 -15.64 2.61
C GLU A 19 -9.17 -14.24 2.81
N MET A 20 -9.52 -13.55 1.74
CA MET A 20 -10.16 -12.24 1.83
C MET A 20 -11.49 -12.31 2.59
N LEU A 21 -12.35 -13.28 2.27
CA LEU A 21 -13.63 -13.50 2.98
C LEU A 21 -13.42 -13.80 4.47
N ARG A 22 -12.43 -14.65 4.79
CA ARG A 22 -12.05 -14.93 6.19
C ARG A 22 -11.65 -13.65 6.95
N ARG A 23 -10.95 -12.72 6.28
CA ARG A 23 -10.55 -11.44 6.89
C ARG A 23 -11.73 -10.49 7.09
N PHE A 24 -12.69 -10.45 6.19
CA PHE A 24 -13.94 -9.70 6.41
C PHE A 24 -14.69 -10.24 7.63
N GLU A 25 -14.84 -11.55 7.73
CA GLU A 25 -15.48 -12.19 8.88
C GLU A 25 -14.76 -11.89 10.20
N ALA A 26 -13.42 -11.91 10.20
CA ALA A 26 -12.61 -11.57 11.37
C ALA A 26 -12.78 -10.10 11.82
N LEU A 27 -13.17 -9.20 10.92
CA LEU A 27 -13.53 -7.81 11.21
C LEU A 27 -15.02 -7.66 11.61
N GLY A 28 -15.79 -8.75 11.69
CA GLY A 28 -17.24 -8.69 11.90
C GLY A 28 -18.00 -8.10 10.71
N ARG A 29 -17.39 -8.08 9.52
CA ARG A 29 -18.00 -7.53 8.29
C ARG A 29 -18.43 -8.63 7.34
N GLN A 30 -19.49 -8.37 6.62
CA GLN A 30 -19.89 -9.21 5.49
C GLN A 30 -19.06 -8.88 4.24
N LYS A 31 -19.01 -9.81 3.32
CA LYS A 31 -18.49 -9.57 1.98
C LYS A 31 -19.27 -8.40 1.34
N PRO A 32 -18.59 -7.44 0.70
CA PRO A 32 -19.29 -6.40 -0.04
C PRO A 32 -20.11 -7.00 -1.18
N ASP A 33 -21.32 -6.49 -1.37
CA ASP A 33 -22.24 -6.95 -2.42
C ASP A 33 -21.68 -6.65 -3.80
N HIS A 34 -21.00 -5.50 -3.96
CA HIS A 34 -20.33 -5.07 -5.19
C HIS A 34 -18.97 -4.46 -4.89
N LEU A 35 -18.13 -4.41 -5.90
CA LEU A 35 -16.94 -3.56 -5.98
C LEU A 35 -17.03 -2.75 -7.26
N ASP A 36 -16.77 -1.46 -7.17
CA ASP A 36 -16.73 -0.55 -8.32
C ASP A 36 -15.39 -0.65 -9.06
N GLY A 37 -14.35 -1.10 -8.36
CA GLY A 37 -13.05 -1.33 -8.96
C GLY A 37 -12.04 -2.03 -8.08
N ILE A 38 -11.05 -2.63 -8.72
CA ILE A 38 -9.84 -3.17 -8.11
C ILE A 38 -8.66 -2.40 -8.68
N LEU A 39 -7.94 -1.65 -7.84
CA LEU A 39 -6.74 -0.93 -8.23
C LEU A 39 -5.52 -1.77 -7.91
N ILE A 40 -4.58 -1.88 -8.85
CA ILE A 40 -3.35 -2.66 -8.68
C ILE A 40 -2.16 -1.71 -8.71
N SER A 41 -1.34 -1.76 -7.69
CA SER A 41 -0.12 -0.95 -7.57
C SER A 41 0.97 -1.43 -8.54
N HIS A 42 1.20 -2.74 -8.61
CA HIS A 42 2.19 -3.39 -9.48
C HIS A 42 1.94 -4.90 -9.62
N GLU A 43 2.75 -5.58 -10.43
CA GLU A 43 2.53 -6.97 -10.82
C GLU A 43 2.96 -8.04 -9.81
N HIS A 44 3.68 -7.74 -8.74
CA HIS A 44 4.15 -8.77 -7.80
C HIS A 44 3.00 -9.59 -7.22
N SER A 45 3.28 -10.85 -6.90
CA SER A 45 2.25 -11.85 -6.57
C SER A 45 1.44 -11.49 -5.33
N ASP A 46 2.03 -10.87 -4.34
CA ASP A 46 1.40 -10.40 -3.12
C ASP A 46 0.47 -9.19 -3.34
N HIS A 47 0.51 -8.56 -4.52
CA HIS A 47 -0.38 -7.48 -4.94
C HIS A 47 -1.38 -7.90 -6.03
N SER A 48 -1.08 -8.93 -6.83
CA SER A 48 -1.87 -9.24 -8.04
C SER A 48 -2.41 -10.67 -8.12
N ASN A 49 -1.94 -11.62 -7.32
CA ASN A 49 -2.22 -13.07 -7.47
C ASN A 49 -3.71 -13.44 -7.41
N GLY A 50 -4.50 -12.72 -6.63
CA GLY A 50 -5.95 -12.91 -6.51
C GLY A 50 -6.78 -12.19 -7.55
N LEU A 51 -6.20 -11.25 -8.31
CA LEU A 51 -6.91 -10.30 -9.19
C LEU A 51 -7.94 -10.99 -10.08
N GLY A 52 -7.53 -11.98 -10.87
CA GLY A 52 -8.44 -12.64 -11.79
C GLY A 52 -9.58 -13.42 -11.12
N GLN A 53 -9.38 -13.89 -9.88
CA GLN A 53 -10.44 -14.53 -9.10
C GLN A 53 -11.44 -13.51 -8.57
N LEU A 54 -10.93 -12.41 -7.99
CA LEU A 54 -11.74 -11.36 -7.39
C LEU A 54 -12.52 -10.57 -8.45
N GLN A 55 -11.87 -10.25 -9.57
CA GLN A 55 -12.54 -9.59 -10.71
C GLN A 55 -13.74 -10.41 -11.24
N ARG A 56 -13.60 -11.72 -11.34
CA ARG A 56 -14.74 -12.57 -11.75
C ARG A 56 -15.85 -12.66 -10.70
N GLU A 57 -15.48 -12.59 -9.42
CA GLU A 57 -16.45 -12.63 -8.32
C GLU A 57 -17.36 -11.39 -8.34
N TRP A 58 -16.75 -10.19 -8.48
CA TRP A 58 -17.50 -8.93 -8.44
C TRP A 58 -17.83 -8.36 -9.81
N LYS A 59 -17.29 -8.93 -10.91
CA LYS A 59 -17.48 -8.47 -12.28
C LYS A 59 -17.14 -6.98 -12.47
N CYS A 60 -16.12 -6.50 -11.76
CA CYS A 60 -15.68 -5.12 -11.78
C CYS A 60 -14.46 -4.90 -12.69
N LEU A 61 -14.16 -3.62 -12.97
CA LEU A 61 -12.93 -3.24 -13.68
C LEU A 61 -11.69 -3.39 -12.78
N ALA A 62 -10.56 -3.74 -13.41
CA ALA A 62 -9.25 -3.58 -12.80
C ALA A 62 -8.60 -2.31 -13.36
N PHE A 63 -8.06 -1.49 -12.47
CA PHE A 63 -7.36 -0.24 -12.78
C PHE A 63 -5.87 -0.45 -12.50
N LEU A 64 -5.05 -0.37 -13.52
CA LEU A 64 -3.61 -0.60 -13.42
C LEU A 64 -2.87 0.03 -14.60
N THR A 65 -1.55 0.17 -14.51
CA THR A 65 -0.77 0.66 -15.66
C THR A 65 -0.67 -0.41 -16.74
N GLU A 66 -0.51 0.00 -18.00
CA GLU A 66 -0.41 -0.93 -19.12
C GLU A 66 0.81 -1.87 -19.00
N PRO A 67 2.02 -1.40 -18.59
CA PRO A 67 3.16 -2.28 -18.35
C PRO A 67 2.89 -3.35 -17.28
N THR A 68 2.29 -2.98 -16.15
CA THR A 68 1.87 -3.90 -15.09
C THR A 68 0.92 -4.97 -15.64
N HIS A 69 -0.10 -4.57 -16.42
CA HIS A 69 -1.03 -5.51 -17.02
C HIS A 69 -0.34 -6.52 -17.95
N ARG A 70 0.57 -6.07 -18.80
CA ARG A 70 1.31 -6.93 -19.72
C ARG A 70 2.11 -8.01 -18.98
N VAL A 71 2.76 -7.65 -17.86
CA VAL A 71 3.52 -8.61 -17.07
C VAL A 71 2.60 -9.59 -16.36
N ILE A 72 1.50 -9.15 -15.76
CA ILE A 72 0.49 -10.06 -15.16
C ILE A 72 -0.01 -11.07 -16.20
N GLN A 73 -0.35 -10.63 -17.42
CA GLN A 73 -0.79 -11.52 -18.48
C GLN A 73 0.29 -12.55 -18.87
N GLN A 74 1.56 -12.13 -18.91
CA GLN A 74 2.68 -13.04 -19.20
C GLN A 74 2.86 -14.06 -18.06
N MET A 75 2.82 -13.64 -16.81
CA MET A 75 2.89 -14.52 -15.64
C MET A 75 1.77 -15.58 -15.65
N LEU A 76 0.55 -15.21 -15.99
CA LEU A 76 -0.58 -16.15 -16.13
C LEU A 76 -0.31 -17.20 -17.23
N LYS A 77 0.23 -16.79 -18.39
CA LYS A 77 0.61 -17.70 -19.46
C LYS A 77 1.70 -18.68 -19.04
N ASP A 78 2.74 -18.18 -18.36
CA ASP A 78 3.88 -18.98 -17.91
C ASP A 78 3.44 -20.04 -16.87
N GLN A 79 2.41 -19.73 -16.09
CA GLN A 79 1.78 -20.66 -15.16
C GLN A 79 0.78 -21.61 -15.85
N GLY A 80 0.58 -21.53 -17.15
CA GLY A 80 -0.41 -22.32 -17.89
C GLY A 80 -1.86 -21.96 -17.62
N ILE A 81 -2.11 -20.79 -17.02
CA ILE A 81 -3.45 -20.30 -16.72
C ILE A 81 -4.04 -19.70 -18.00
N LYS A 82 -5.09 -20.35 -18.54
CA LYS A 82 -5.76 -19.91 -19.77
C LYS A 82 -6.68 -18.68 -19.60
N LYS A 83 -6.97 -18.29 -18.36
CA LYS A 83 -7.84 -17.16 -18.06
C LYS A 83 -7.03 -15.88 -18.07
N THR A 84 -7.53 -14.88 -18.78
CA THR A 84 -6.93 -13.54 -18.92
C THR A 84 -7.61 -12.55 -17.96
N ILE A 85 -6.98 -11.42 -17.75
CA ILE A 85 -7.54 -10.24 -17.10
C ILE A 85 -7.99 -9.29 -18.21
N ASP A 86 -9.28 -9.29 -18.55
CA ASP A 86 -9.77 -8.62 -19.76
C ASP A 86 -10.54 -7.32 -19.49
N HIS A 87 -11.15 -7.21 -18.30
CA HIS A 87 -11.88 -6.00 -17.91
C HIS A 87 -10.94 -5.02 -17.21
N VAL A 88 -10.18 -4.26 -18.00
CA VAL A 88 -9.17 -3.34 -17.49
C VAL A 88 -9.41 -1.91 -17.97
N GLN A 89 -9.08 -0.96 -17.13
CA GLN A 89 -8.89 0.44 -17.46
C GLN A 89 -7.45 0.83 -17.13
N TYR A 90 -6.73 1.33 -18.12
CA TYR A 90 -5.36 1.79 -17.89
C TYR A 90 -5.37 3.13 -17.17
N VAL A 91 -4.46 3.23 -16.20
CA VAL A 91 -4.18 4.45 -15.45
C VAL A 91 -2.77 4.92 -15.73
N HIS A 92 -2.54 6.22 -15.62
CA HIS A 92 -1.24 6.83 -15.84
C HIS A 92 -0.80 7.59 -14.60
N PRO A 93 0.46 7.41 -14.14
CA PRO A 93 0.98 8.15 -13.00
C PRO A 93 0.84 9.67 -13.21
N GLY A 94 0.25 10.35 -12.24
CA GLY A 94 0.00 11.79 -12.27
C GLY A 94 -1.34 12.21 -12.90
N GLU A 95 -2.05 11.32 -13.59
CA GLU A 95 -3.36 11.62 -14.17
C GLU A 95 -4.48 11.24 -13.20
N LYS A 96 -5.32 12.20 -12.86
CA LYS A 96 -6.47 11.98 -11.99
C LYS A 96 -7.65 11.40 -12.77
N PHE A 97 -8.40 10.54 -12.11
CA PHE A 97 -9.67 10.01 -12.62
C PHE A 97 -10.64 9.77 -11.46
N GLU A 98 -11.89 9.48 -11.79
CA GLU A 98 -12.94 9.23 -10.81
C GLU A 98 -13.49 7.81 -10.94
N ILE A 99 -13.79 7.19 -9.80
CA ILE A 99 -14.57 5.98 -9.69
C ILE A 99 -15.71 6.30 -8.70
N GLY A 100 -16.94 6.35 -9.20
CA GLY A 100 -18.08 6.80 -8.39
C GLY A 100 -17.85 8.21 -7.83
N ASP A 101 -17.87 8.34 -6.52
CA ASP A 101 -17.64 9.60 -5.78
C ASP A 101 -16.22 9.76 -5.26
N ILE A 102 -15.27 8.92 -5.69
CA ILE A 102 -13.88 8.95 -5.27
C ILE A 102 -12.97 9.45 -6.39
N GLU A 103 -12.28 10.59 -6.18
CA GLU A 103 -11.15 11.02 -7.02
C GLU A 103 -9.94 10.15 -6.69
N VAL A 104 -9.32 9.57 -7.71
CA VAL A 104 -8.13 8.72 -7.62
C VAL A 104 -6.95 9.40 -8.33
N THR A 105 -5.80 9.45 -7.67
CA THR A 105 -4.55 9.93 -8.26
C THR A 105 -3.47 8.86 -8.08
N PRO A 106 -3.12 8.11 -9.14
CA PRO A 106 -1.94 7.26 -9.13
C PRO A 106 -0.67 8.12 -9.23
N PHE A 107 0.41 7.73 -8.56
CA PHE A 107 1.71 8.41 -8.65
C PHE A 107 2.84 7.38 -8.70
N ALA A 108 3.87 7.67 -9.51
CA ALA A 108 5.00 6.77 -9.69
C ALA A 108 5.82 6.59 -8.41
N ILE A 109 6.23 5.36 -8.12
CA ILE A 109 7.09 4.99 -6.99
C ILE A 109 8.35 4.27 -7.47
N PRO A 110 9.49 4.41 -6.77
CA PRO A 110 10.74 3.72 -7.11
C PRO A 110 10.72 2.28 -6.58
N HIS A 111 10.25 1.35 -7.38
CA HIS A 111 10.22 -0.08 -7.06
C HIS A 111 10.74 -0.95 -8.21
N ASP A 112 11.13 -2.17 -7.88
CA ASP A 112 11.61 -3.19 -8.83
C ASP A 112 10.41 -3.91 -9.51
N ALA A 113 9.63 -3.13 -10.25
CA ALA A 113 8.45 -3.55 -10.99
C ALA A 113 8.35 -2.77 -12.32
N SER A 114 7.41 -3.15 -13.19
CA SER A 114 7.35 -2.64 -14.56
C SER A 114 6.94 -1.17 -14.65
N ASP A 115 5.94 -0.77 -13.86
CA ASP A 115 5.46 0.62 -13.79
C ASP A 115 4.65 0.81 -12.50
N PRO A 116 5.34 0.75 -11.33
CA PRO A 116 4.70 0.70 -10.03
C PRO A 116 4.14 2.05 -9.62
N VAL A 117 2.96 2.03 -8.97
CA VAL A 117 2.27 3.23 -8.51
C VAL A 117 1.82 3.11 -7.05
N GLY A 118 1.89 4.22 -6.33
CA GLY A 118 1.09 4.47 -5.14
C GLY A 118 -0.20 5.20 -5.50
N TYR A 119 -1.14 5.31 -4.57
CA TYR A 119 -2.44 5.92 -4.81
C TYR A 119 -2.80 6.94 -3.74
N CYS A 120 -3.36 8.07 -4.19
CA CYS A 120 -4.15 8.97 -3.36
C CYS A 120 -5.62 8.89 -3.74
N PHE A 121 -6.49 8.94 -2.75
CA PHE A 121 -7.94 8.97 -2.89
C PHE A 121 -8.48 10.20 -2.19
N LYS A 122 -9.47 10.86 -2.82
CA LYS A 122 -10.19 11.96 -2.20
C LYS A 122 -11.70 11.76 -2.35
N ALA A 123 -12.41 11.82 -1.23
CA ALA A 123 -13.87 11.80 -1.18
C ALA A 123 -14.34 12.58 0.05
N ASN A 124 -15.42 13.36 -0.07
CA ASN A 124 -16.04 14.09 1.04
C ASN A 124 -15.07 14.97 1.87
N GLY A 125 -14.04 15.52 1.23
CA GLY A 125 -13.01 16.33 1.91
C GLY A 125 -11.94 15.52 2.65
N ILE A 126 -12.02 14.20 2.64
CA ILE A 126 -11.03 13.27 3.23
C ILE A 126 -10.02 12.85 2.18
N LYS A 127 -8.74 12.81 2.56
CA LYS A 127 -7.65 12.29 1.72
C LYS A 127 -7.05 11.04 2.35
N VAL A 128 -7.02 9.96 1.57
CA VAL A 128 -6.31 8.72 1.90
C VAL A 128 -5.10 8.58 0.98
N ALA A 129 -3.92 8.27 1.52
CA ALA A 129 -2.73 7.97 0.74
C ALA A 129 -2.20 6.58 1.10
N ILE A 130 -1.88 5.79 0.06
CA ILE A 130 -1.36 4.42 0.20
C ILE A 130 -0.10 4.29 -0.63
N VAL A 131 1.01 3.96 0.04
CA VAL A 131 2.28 3.69 -0.63
C VAL A 131 3.05 2.59 0.10
N THR A 132 3.25 1.51 -0.60
CA THR A 132 4.11 0.38 -0.21
C THR A 132 5.05 0.08 -1.36
N ASP A 133 6.08 -0.73 -1.10
CA ASP A 133 7.01 -1.20 -2.12
C ASP A 133 7.79 -0.07 -2.78
N LEU A 134 8.58 0.62 -1.96
CA LEU A 134 9.45 1.67 -2.50
C LEU A 134 10.79 1.69 -1.76
N GLY A 135 11.89 1.88 -2.50
CA GLY A 135 13.24 1.85 -1.94
C GLY A 135 13.66 3.16 -1.27
N TYR A 136 13.00 4.28 -1.56
CA TYR A 136 13.20 5.59 -0.94
C TYR A 136 11.99 6.48 -1.18
N LEU A 137 11.91 7.61 -0.50
CA LEU A 137 10.84 8.60 -0.63
C LEU A 137 11.28 9.80 -1.49
N PRO A 138 11.01 9.79 -2.82
CA PRO A 138 11.24 10.96 -3.67
C PRO A 138 10.36 12.15 -3.27
N GLU A 139 10.75 13.36 -3.66
CA GLU A 139 9.95 14.57 -3.35
C GLU A 139 8.53 14.49 -3.92
N LEU A 140 8.35 13.87 -5.09
CA LEU A 140 7.02 13.63 -5.68
C LEU A 140 6.16 12.76 -4.73
N VAL A 141 6.70 11.66 -4.21
CA VAL A 141 5.98 10.80 -3.27
C VAL A 141 5.64 11.59 -2.00
N LYS A 142 6.62 12.25 -1.39
CA LYS A 142 6.41 13.09 -0.20
C LYS A 142 5.30 14.13 -0.42
N HIS A 143 5.28 14.78 -1.60
CA HIS A 143 4.20 15.71 -1.97
C HIS A 143 2.82 15.05 -1.96
N HIS A 144 2.71 13.83 -2.49
CA HIS A 144 1.44 13.10 -2.49
C HIS A 144 0.99 12.66 -1.09
N LEU A 145 1.92 12.43 -0.15
CA LEU A 145 1.60 12.03 1.21
C LEU A 145 1.16 13.19 2.12
N ARG A 146 1.46 14.45 1.75
CA ARG A 146 1.01 15.63 2.52
C ARG A 146 -0.51 15.73 2.59
N GLU A 147 -1.00 16.27 3.69
CA GLU A 147 -2.44 16.50 3.93
C GLU A 147 -3.30 15.23 3.84
N ALA A 148 -2.71 14.07 4.06
CA ALA A 148 -3.47 12.83 4.14
C ALA A 148 -4.10 12.70 5.53
N ASP A 149 -5.43 12.51 5.58
CA ASP A 149 -6.14 12.17 6.81
C ASP A 149 -5.85 10.73 7.26
N PHE A 150 -5.63 9.85 6.28
CA PHE A 150 -5.26 8.45 6.48
C PHE A 150 -4.05 8.11 5.61
N LEU A 151 -2.96 7.72 6.25
CA LEU A 151 -1.72 7.38 5.56
C LEU A 151 -1.33 5.93 5.80
N ILE A 152 -1.24 5.12 4.74
CA ILE A 152 -0.59 3.81 4.77
C ILE A 152 0.78 3.94 4.13
N LEU A 153 1.81 3.69 4.92
CA LEU A 153 3.22 3.82 4.52
C LEU A 153 3.96 2.53 4.80
N GLU A 154 4.80 2.10 3.87
CA GLU A 154 5.69 0.98 4.09
C GLU A 154 6.65 1.23 5.27
N SER A 155 6.92 0.17 6.05
CA SER A 155 8.02 0.08 7.01
C SER A 155 8.54 -1.36 7.02
N ASN A 156 9.30 -1.71 5.97
CA ASN A 156 9.55 -3.10 5.66
C ASN A 156 10.55 -3.77 6.58
N HIS A 157 11.72 -3.17 6.83
CA HIS A 157 12.78 -3.86 7.54
C HIS A 157 13.50 -2.96 8.56
N ASP A 158 13.97 -3.60 9.62
CA ASP A 158 14.98 -3.04 10.52
C ASP A 158 16.37 -3.34 9.97
N LEU A 159 17.26 -2.33 9.98
CA LEU A 159 18.59 -2.46 9.38
C LEU A 159 19.47 -3.47 10.13
N GLU A 160 19.38 -3.53 11.45
CA GLU A 160 20.20 -4.46 12.25
C GLU A 160 19.66 -5.90 12.10
N MET A 161 18.34 -6.08 12.15
CA MET A 161 17.73 -7.39 11.89
C MET A 161 18.07 -7.89 10.48
N LEU A 162 18.04 -7.03 9.46
CA LEU A 162 18.42 -7.40 8.10
C LEU A 162 19.89 -7.82 8.01
N LYS A 163 20.81 -7.09 8.67
CA LYS A 163 22.24 -7.42 8.68
C LYS A 163 22.53 -8.80 9.27
N VAL A 164 21.87 -9.16 10.38
CA VAL A 164 22.07 -10.44 11.07
C VAL A 164 21.11 -11.53 10.60
N GLY A 165 20.06 -11.18 9.88
CA GLY A 165 18.98 -12.06 9.42
C GLY A 165 19.47 -13.15 8.45
N PRO A 166 18.58 -14.10 8.09
CA PRO A 166 18.95 -15.31 7.36
C PRO A 166 19.21 -15.10 5.86
N TYR A 167 18.90 -13.93 5.32
CA TYR A 167 19.04 -13.68 3.89
C TYR A 167 20.51 -13.73 3.44
N PRO A 168 20.80 -14.34 2.27
CA PRO A 168 22.11 -14.24 1.63
C PRO A 168 22.50 -12.77 1.38
N TRP A 169 23.80 -12.48 1.37
CA TRP A 169 24.30 -11.11 1.27
C TRP A 169 23.77 -10.35 0.02
N HIS A 170 23.70 -10.99 -1.13
CA HIS A 170 23.17 -10.38 -2.33
C HIS A 170 21.68 -9.97 -2.22
N ILE A 171 20.88 -10.73 -1.46
CA ILE A 171 19.49 -10.37 -1.16
C ILE A 171 19.45 -9.19 -0.19
N LYS A 172 20.30 -9.18 0.86
CA LYS A 172 20.39 -8.03 1.77
C LYS A 172 20.75 -6.75 1.04
N GLN A 173 21.74 -6.79 0.13
CA GLN A 173 22.10 -5.65 -0.70
C GLN A 173 20.93 -5.17 -1.57
N ARG A 174 20.16 -6.09 -2.13
CA ARG A 174 18.98 -5.78 -2.94
C ARG A 174 17.89 -5.13 -2.07
N VAL A 175 17.58 -5.67 -0.89
CA VAL A 175 16.61 -5.09 0.05
C VAL A 175 17.00 -3.66 0.45
N MET A 176 18.28 -3.38 0.67
CA MET A 176 18.80 -2.04 1.00
C MET A 176 18.94 -1.12 -0.22
N SER A 177 18.58 -1.56 -1.43
CA SER A 177 18.72 -0.75 -2.63
C SER A 177 17.61 0.31 -2.74
N ARG A 178 17.86 1.31 -3.59
CA ARG A 178 16.90 2.41 -3.83
C ARG A 178 15.63 1.99 -4.61
N THR A 179 15.50 0.75 -4.97
CA THR A 179 14.37 0.23 -5.76
C THR A 179 13.65 -0.93 -5.08
N TRP A 180 13.90 -1.16 -3.78
CA TRP A 180 13.27 -2.31 -3.12
C TRP A 180 12.28 -1.89 -2.03
N HIS A 181 12.73 -1.70 -0.77
CA HIS A 181 11.82 -1.43 0.34
C HIS A 181 12.37 -0.42 1.34
N LEU A 182 11.47 0.34 2.00
CA LEU A 182 11.84 1.28 3.06
C LEU A 182 12.27 0.56 4.34
N SER A 183 13.36 1.03 4.93
CA SER A 183 13.74 0.66 6.29
C SER A 183 12.95 1.45 7.34
N ASN A 184 12.82 0.89 8.55
CA ASN A 184 12.29 1.63 9.71
C ASN A 184 13.04 2.96 9.94
N ALA A 185 14.35 2.99 9.68
CA ALA A 185 15.17 4.19 9.80
C ALA A 185 14.75 5.28 8.80
N THR A 186 14.55 4.92 7.52
CA THR A 186 14.09 5.85 6.48
C THR A 186 12.70 6.41 6.81
N VAL A 187 11.81 5.56 7.32
CA VAL A 187 10.48 5.98 7.78
C VAL A 187 10.59 6.92 8.97
N SER A 188 11.48 6.62 9.94
CA SER A 188 11.73 7.49 11.10
C SER A 188 12.24 8.87 10.69
N ASP A 189 13.16 8.94 9.72
CA ASP A 189 13.65 10.22 9.20
C ASP A 189 12.51 11.03 8.56
N PHE A 190 11.67 10.39 7.75
CA PHE A 190 10.49 11.03 7.15
C PHE A 190 9.50 11.54 8.21
N LEU A 191 9.18 10.74 9.22
CA LEU A 191 8.22 11.09 10.26
C LEU A 191 8.72 12.20 11.20
N ALA A 192 10.02 12.26 11.46
CA ALA A 192 10.63 13.28 12.31
C ALA A 192 10.73 14.66 11.64
N ASP A 193 10.81 14.69 10.30
CA ASP A 193 10.98 15.91 9.53
C ASP A 193 9.67 16.67 9.37
N CYS A 194 9.51 17.78 10.09
CA CYS A 194 8.31 18.61 10.08
C CYS A 194 8.09 19.37 8.75
N GLU A 195 9.11 19.53 7.91
CA GLU A 195 8.97 20.17 6.61
C GLU A 195 8.43 19.21 5.55
N VAL A 196 8.59 17.92 5.78
CA VAL A 196 8.22 16.84 4.86
C VAL A 196 6.92 16.16 5.25
N PHE A 197 6.82 15.67 6.47
CA PHE A 197 5.60 15.10 7.04
C PHE A 197 4.90 16.16 7.88
N ASP A 198 3.70 16.56 7.49
CA ASP A 198 2.93 17.62 8.17
C ASP A 198 2.36 17.19 9.53
N GLY A 199 2.20 15.89 9.76
CA GLY A 199 1.65 15.33 10.99
C GLY A 199 0.13 15.44 11.13
N LEU A 200 -0.59 15.78 10.05
CA LEU A 200 -2.03 16.00 10.07
C LEU A 200 -2.85 14.71 10.01
N ALA A 201 -2.24 13.58 9.63
CA ALA A 201 -2.94 12.31 9.51
C ALA A 201 -3.63 11.91 10.83
N ARG A 202 -4.93 11.64 10.77
CA ARG A 202 -5.70 11.06 11.90
C ARG A 202 -5.25 9.63 12.19
N HIS A 203 -4.89 8.90 11.13
CA HIS A 203 -4.37 7.54 11.22
C HIS A 203 -3.12 7.39 10.35
N LEU A 204 -2.04 6.96 10.97
CA LEU A 204 -0.81 6.52 10.31
C LEU A 204 -0.68 5.02 10.47
N VAL A 205 -0.68 4.27 9.37
CA VAL A 205 -0.52 2.82 9.37
C VAL A 205 0.84 2.47 8.77
N LEU A 206 1.72 1.88 9.55
CA LEU A 206 2.91 1.24 9.02
C LEU A 206 2.55 -0.16 8.54
N ALA A 207 2.84 -0.43 7.28
CA ALA A 207 2.46 -1.66 6.60
C ALA A 207 3.64 -2.33 5.89
N HIS A 208 3.40 -3.47 5.28
CA HIS A 208 4.36 -4.22 4.49
C HIS A 208 5.64 -4.62 5.25
N LEU A 209 5.48 -4.99 6.51
CA LEU A 209 6.58 -5.40 7.37
C LEU A 209 7.11 -6.78 6.98
N SER A 210 8.44 -6.92 6.87
CA SER A 210 9.10 -8.21 6.65
C SER A 210 8.96 -9.12 7.87
N GLU A 211 8.50 -10.34 7.68
CA GLU A 211 8.42 -11.33 8.77
C GLU A 211 9.78 -11.76 9.32
N GLN A 212 10.83 -11.69 8.48
CA GLN A 212 12.16 -12.18 8.85
C GLN A 212 13.11 -11.06 9.29
N ASN A 213 12.90 -9.84 8.79
CA ASN A 213 13.83 -8.73 8.98
C ASN A 213 13.17 -7.51 9.66
N ASN A 214 12.01 -7.71 10.27
CA ASN A 214 11.32 -6.70 11.07
C ASN A 214 10.54 -7.35 12.21
N ASN A 215 10.13 -6.49 13.15
CA ASN A 215 9.21 -6.85 14.21
C ASN A 215 8.23 -5.69 14.41
N PRO A 216 6.91 -5.95 14.55
CA PRO A 216 5.92 -4.90 14.77
C PRO A 216 6.24 -3.95 15.94
N SER A 217 6.84 -4.48 17.02
CA SER A 217 7.26 -3.65 18.16
C SER A 217 8.45 -2.75 17.82
N VAL A 218 9.41 -3.24 17.03
CA VAL A 218 10.57 -2.45 16.59
C VAL A 218 10.12 -1.33 15.66
N ALA A 219 9.29 -1.64 14.65
CA ALA A 219 8.73 -0.63 13.75
C ALA A 219 7.92 0.44 14.52
N ARG A 220 7.11 0.03 15.51
CA ARG A 220 6.35 0.94 16.38
C ARG A 220 7.27 1.86 17.17
N ILE A 221 8.24 1.31 17.90
CA ILE A 221 9.17 2.09 18.74
C ILE A 221 9.92 3.11 17.88
N SER A 222 10.47 2.67 16.74
CA SER A 222 11.20 3.57 15.84
C SER A 222 10.33 4.74 15.36
N ALA A 223 9.07 4.49 15.02
CA ALA A 223 8.15 5.53 14.58
C ALA A 223 7.71 6.44 15.74
N GLU A 224 7.38 5.90 16.92
CA GLU A 224 6.99 6.68 18.11
C GLU A 224 8.14 7.59 18.57
N GLU A 225 9.38 7.11 18.58
CA GLU A 225 10.56 7.94 18.87
C GLU A 225 10.74 9.05 17.83
N ALA A 226 10.55 8.76 16.55
CA ALA A 226 10.61 9.75 15.48
C ALA A 226 9.55 10.85 15.64
N LEU A 227 8.31 10.45 15.86
CA LEU A 227 7.18 11.36 16.11
C LEU A 227 7.38 12.18 17.39
N GLY A 228 7.96 11.59 18.45
CA GLY A 228 8.29 12.26 19.70
C GLY A 228 9.40 13.31 19.61
N ARG A 229 10.25 13.26 18.57
CA ARG A 229 11.30 14.28 18.31
C ARG A 229 10.76 15.54 17.65
N ARG A 230 9.51 15.56 17.19
CA ARG A 230 8.89 16.70 16.51
C ARG A 230 8.71 17.88 17.47
N ALA A 231 8.86 19.10 16.97
CA ALA A 231 8.57 20.29 17.77
C ALA A 231 7.09 20.31 18.17
N PRO A 232 6.76 20.83 19.37
CA PRO A 232 5.38 20.79 19.89
C PRO A 232 4.32 21.36 18.94
N LEU A 233 4.68 22.39 18.16
CA LEU A 233 3.77 23.02 17.18
C LEU A 233 3.42 22.07 16.00
N PHE A 234 4.28 21.09 15.72
CA PHE A 234 4.16 20.11 14.65
C PHE A 234 3.96 18.69 15.20
N ALA A 235 3.57 18.56 16.45
CA ALA A 235 3.35 17.26 17.08
C ALA A 235 2.32 16.45 16.28
N PHE A 236 2.58 15.16 16.13
CA PHE A 236 1.60 14.24 15.55
C PHE A 236 0.45 14.02 16.52
N GLY A 237 -0.74 14.41 16.12
CA GLY A 237 -1.95 14.28 16.95
C GLY A 237 -2.81 13.05 16.63
N GLY A 238 -2.41 12.27 15.62
CA GLY A 238 -3.15 11.09 15.17
C GLY A 238 -2.81 9.81 15.95
N THR A 239 -3.26 8.69 15.40
CA THR A 239 -3.01 7.35 15.96
C THR A 239 -2.08 6.56 15.05
N LEU A 240 -1.02 6.00 15.62
CA LEU A 240 -0.09 5.09 14.94
C LEU A 240 -0.60 3.64 15.05
N HIS A 241 -0.70 2.99 13.90
CA HIS A 241 -1.05 1.58 13.76
C HIS A 241 0.06 0.80 13.08
N ILE A 242 0.19 -0.48 13.41
CA ILE A 242 1.09 -1.41 12.72
C ILE A 242 0.24 -2.51 12.11
N ALA A 243 0.28 -2.64 10.79
CA ALA A 243 -0.41 -3.70 10.08
C ALA A 243 0.30 -5.06 10.24
N SER A 244 -0.49 -6.11 10.31
CA SER A 244 -0.01 -7.50 10.37
C SER A 244 -0.29 -8.22 9.06
N GLN A 245 0.60 -9.14 8.66
CA GLN A 245 0.35 -10.00 7.50
C GLN A 245 -0.79 -11.00 7.75
N HIS A 246 -1.00 -11.44 8.99
CA HIS A 246 -1.88 -12.56 9.32
C HIS A 246 -3.26 -12.15 9.82
N SER A 247 -3.42 -10.91 10.24
CA SER A 247 -4.68 -10.39 10.76
C SER A 247 -5.07 -9.08 10.09
N PRO A 248 -6.37 -8.88 9.82
CA PRO A 248 -6.83 -7.62 9.29
C PRO A 248 -6.76 -6.53 10.35
N LEU A 249 -6.62 -5.29 9.89
CA LEU A 249 -6.61 -4.09 10.71
C LEU A 249 -7.79 -3.20 10.29
N GLY A 250 -8.52 -2.66 11.26
CA GLY A 250 -9.70 -1.83 11.03
C GLY A 250 -11.00 -2.50 11.49
N PRO A 251 -12.18 -2.07 10.99
CA PRO A 251 -12.37 -0.93 10.09
C PRO A 251 -12.00 0.41 10.73
N PHE A 252 -11.71 1.40 9.90
CA PHE A 252 -11.54 2.80 10.29
C PHE A 252 -12.66 3.64 9.69
N GLU A 253 -13.19 4.56 10.47
CA GLU A 253 -14.15 5.57 10.03
C GLU A 253 -13.47 6.94 10.06
N LEU A 254 -13.66 7.77 9.00
CA LEU A 254 -12.96 9.04 8.79
C LEU A 254 -13.93 10.23 8.69
#